data_bac08eb9c8363f5bb528f6d28d1732e3
#
_entry.id   bac08eb9c8363f5bb528f6d28d1732e3
#
_cell.length_a   1.000
_cell.length_b   1.000
_cell.length_c   1.000
_cell.angle_alpha   90.00
_cell.angle_beta   90.00
_cell.angle_gamma   90.00
#
_symmetry.space_group_name_H-M   'P 1'
#
loop_
_entity.id
_entity.type
_entity.pdbx_description
1 polymer ?
#
loop_
_entity_poly.entity_id
_entity_poly.type
_entity_poly.pdbx_seq_one_letter_code
_entity_poly.pdbx_strand_id
1 'polypeptide(L)'
;MAMWSRTALQSALGLFGALLLFGAMPQPADAASLEEIKKRGYLIAATEDDFRPFEFVKDGKPAGFDNELVDELRKYAPFEIKQEILPWTGLLAGVSTGKYDIAITAAIITKERTQSLDFTSPIADATHYYVKRKSDTSITAIKDLNGKTVGIQAGSALLGRLPELETMLKADGGKLGKVVEYTSYPEAYQDLALGRTDFVVNTIINLKALVAEKPNVFEIGQPVSGKSFPAWAVKKGNAELLAFMNEFIAKQKASGKFAELQQKWFGESFPNLPVSFEPEF
;
A
#
# COMPACT_ATOMS: atom_id res chain seq x y z
N MET A 1 -72.68 -63.39 -12.73
CA MET A 1 -72.87 -63.73 -11.31
C MET A 1 -71.70 -63.21 -10.53
N ALA A 2 -71.94 -62.17 -9.75
CA ALA A 2 -71.56 -61.98 -8.37
C ALA A 2 -70.01 -62.00 -8.08
N MET A 3 -69.38 -61.21 -7.33
CA MET A 3 -69.81 -60.33 -6.23
C MET A 3 -68.59 -59.44 -5.85
N TRP A 4 -68.95 -58.30 -5.34
CA TRP A 4 -68.11 -57.25 -4.76
C TRP A 4 -67.27 -57.67 -3.55
N SER A 5 -66.09 -57.11 -3.39
CA SER A 5 -65.65 -56.68 -2.08
C SER A 5 -64.69 -55.50 -2.16
N ARG A 6 -65.01 -54.43 -1.44
CA ARG A 6 -64.27 -53.21 -1.22
C ARG A 6 -63.24 -53.47 -0.12
N THR A 7 -62.03 -53.01 -0.29
CA THR A 7 -61.09 -52.80 0.82
C THR A 7 -60.50 -51.38 0.74
N ALA A 8 -60.59 -50.71 1.87
CA ALA A 8 -60.23 -49.32 2.07
C ALA A 8 -58.73 -49.05 2.01
N LEU A 9 -58.36 -48.01 1.32
CA LEU A 9 -56.97 -47.51 1.27
C LEU A 9 -56.85 -46.42 2.36
N GLN A 10 -56.10 -46.67 3.43
CA GLN A 10 -55.72 -45.70 4.43
C GLN A 10 -54.52 -44.90 3.91
N SER A 11 -54.72 -43.59 3.74
CA SER A 11 -53.70 -42.60 3.36
C SER A 11 -52.91 -42.20 4.60
N ALA A 12 -51.65 -42.62 4.66
CA ALA A 12 -50.68 -42.10 5.63
C ALA A 12 -50.05 -40.84 5.07
N LEU A 13 -50.40 -39.66 5.60
CA LEU A 13 -49.69 -38.39 5.37
C LEU A 13 -48.35 -38.42 6.14
N GLY A 14 -47.24 -38.62 5.41
CA GLY A 14 -45.90 -38.39 5.94
C GLY A 14 -45.59 -36.91 5.89
N LEU A 15 -45.50 -36.26 7.04
CA LEU A 15 -44.93 -34.90 7.16
C LEU A 15 -43.41 -35.00 6.91
N PHE A 16 -42.97 -34.55 5.74
CA PHE A 16 -41.58 -34.28 5.48
C PHE A 16 -41.21 -32.90 6.07
N GLY A 17 -40.65 -32.91 7.28
CA GLY A 17 -40.03 -31.72 7.87
C GLY A 17 -38.77 -31.34 7.12
N ALA A 18 -38.83 -30.35 6.23
CA ALA A 18 -37.66 -29.75 5.61
C ALA A 18 -36.91 -28.93 6.68
N LEU A 19 -35.82 -29.51 7.24
CA LEU A 19 -34.85 -28.75 8.02
C LEU A 19 -34.14 -27.81 7.08
N LEU A 20 -34.52 -26.53 7.05
CA LEU A 20 -33.76 -25.46 6.42
C LEU A 20 -32.48 -25.22 7.25
N LEU A 21 -31.39 -25.88 6.84
CA LEU A 21 -30.06 -25.51 7.26
C LEU A 21 -29.77 -24.12 6.67
N PHE A 22 -30.08 -23.08 7.45
CA PHE A 22 -29.51 -21.76 7.21
C PHE A 22 -28.01 -21.87 7.40
N GLY A 23 -27.29 -22.12 6.31
CA GLY A 23 -25.85 -21.96 6.27
C GLY A 23 -25.53 -20.51 6.64
N ALA A 24 -24.91 -20.31 7.80
CA ALA A 24 -24.36 -19.01 8.17
C ALA A 24 -23.39 -18.61 7.07
N MET A 25 -23.77 -17.65 6.22
CA MET A 25 -22.82 -17.00 5.33
C MET A 25 -21.72 -16.41 6.22
N PRO A 26 -20.44 -16.65 5.93
CA PRO A 26 -19.37 -15.99 6.66
C PRO A 26 -19.59 -14.47 6.51
N GLN A 27 -19.93 -13.80 7.60
CA GLN A 27 -19.91 -12.35 7.64
C GLN A 27 -18.47 -11.92 7.35
N PRO A 28 -18.26 -10.87 6.55
CA PRO A 28 -16.94 -10.30 6.41
C PRO A 28 -16.42 -9.99 7.81
N ALA A 29 -15.27 -10.54 8.16
CA ALA A 29 -14.65 -10.32 9.45
C ALA A 29 -14.43 -8.80 9.59
N ASP A 30 -15.07 -8.18 10.57
CA ASP A 30 -14.71 -6.81 10.94
C ASP A 30 -13.25 -6.81 11.37
N ALA A 31 -12.51 -5.73 11.02
CA ALA A 31 -11.15 -5.59 11.51
C ALA A 31 -11.18 -5.60 13.04
N ALA A 32 -10.24 -6.32 13.64
CA ALA A 32 -10.19 -6.43 15.08
C ALA A 32 -10.01 -5.06 15.73
N SER A 33 -10.83 -4.73 16.72
CA SER A 33 -10.67 -3.56 17.56
C SER A 33 -9.37 -3.65 18.37
N LEU A 34 -8.90 -2.55 18.91
CA LEU A 34 -7.70 -2.55 19.78
C LEU A 34 -7.89 -3.46 21.00
N GLU A 35 -9.10 -3.54 21.55
CA GLU A 35 -9.41 -4.44 22.68
C GLU A 35 -9.31 -5.91 22.27
N GLU A 36 -9.81 -6.28 21.11
CA GLU A 36 -9.70 -7.65 20.57
C GLU A 36 -8.26 -8.01 20.29
N ILE A 37 -7.45 -7.08 19.75
CA ILE A 37 -6.01 -7.25 19.56
C ILE A 37 -5.31 -7.51 20.90
N LYS A 38 -5.60 -6.71 21.93
CA LYS A 38 -5.06 -6.90 23.30
C LYS A 38 -5.50 -8.25 23.87
N LYS A 39 -6.77 -8.62 23.74
CA LYS A 39 -7.33 -9.89 24.24
C LYS A 39 -6.71 -11.10 23.56
N ARG A 40 -6.53 -11.08 22.23
CA ARG A 40 -5.88 -12.19 21.49
C ARG A 40 -4.35 -12.21 21.64
N GLY A 41 -3.76 -11.11 22.13
CA GLY A 41 -2.33 -10.99 22.45
C GLY A 41 -1.42 -10.68 21.26
N TYR A 42 -1.94 -10.39 20.09
CA TYR A 42 -1.13 -10.04 18.91
C TYR A 42 -1.87 -9.14 17.92
N LEU A 43 -1.08 -8.40 17.14
CA LEU A 43 -1.52 -7.59 15.98
C LEU A 43 -0.92 -8.18 14.72
N ILE A 44 -1.68 -8.21 13.62
CA ILE A 44 -1.23 -8.67 12.29
C ILE A 44 -0.94 -7.44 11.44
N ALA A 45 0.34 -7.22 11.15
CA ALA A 45 0.82 -6.13 10.31
C ALA A 45 1.18 -6.65 8.91
N ALA A 46 0.56 -6.10 7.86
CA ALA A 46 0.92 -6.36 6.48
C ALA A 46 2.00 -5.36 6.03
N THR A 47 3.09 -5.86 5.44
CA THR A 47 4.23 -5.06 4.98
C THR A 47 4.61 -5.49 3.57
N GLU A 48 4.89 -4.54 2.68
CA GLU A 48 5.35 -4.84 1.32
C GLU A 48 6.75 -5.46 1.34
N ASP A 49 7.00 -6.38 0.41
CA ASP A 49 8.23 -7.16 0.36
C ASP A 49 9.42 -6.41 -0.28
N ASP A 50 9.18 -5.41 -1.15
CA ASP A 50 10.26 -4.60 -1.74
C ASP A 50 9.84 -3.19 -2.19
N PHE A 51 9.78 -2.26 -1.24
CA PHE A 51 9.59 -0.82 -1.47
C PHE A 51 10.69 0.01 -0.81
N ARG A 52 11.93 -0.20 -1.25
CA ARG A 52 13.14 0.49 -0.71
C ARG A 52 13.06 2.01 -0.84
N PRO A 53 13.49 2.76 0.18
CA PRO A 53 14.15 2.35 1.44
C PRO A 53 13.17 2.22 2.62
N PHE A 54 11.85 2.24 2.37
CA PHE A 54 10.85 2.15 3.44
C PHE A 54 10.79 0.75 4.04
N GLU A 55 10.50 -0.27 3.22
CA GLU A 55 10.45 -1.66 3.65
C GLU A 55 10.94 -2.58 2.52
N PHE A 56 11.68 -3.60 2.87
CA PHE A 56 12.18 -4.62 1.94
C PHE A 56 12.78 -5.81 2.68
N VAL A 57 13.04 -6.90 1.97
CA VAL A 57 13.78 -8.04 2.51
C VAL A 57 15.24 -7.97 2.02
N LYS A 58 16.19 -8.03 2.96
CA LYS A 58 17.63 -8.11 2.70
C LYS A 58 18.20 -9.32 3.40
N ASP A 59 18.84 -10.21 2.66
CA ASP A 59 19.46 -11.42 3.20
C ASP A 59 18.46 -12.26 4.05
N GLY A 60 17.20 -12.35 3.58
CA GLY A 60 16.12 -13.05 4.25
C GLY A 60 15.56 -12.37 5.50
N LYS A 61 15.95 -11.12 5.79
CA LYS A 61 15.50 -10.36 6.95
C LYS A 61 14.81 -9.07 6.54
N PRO A 62 13.74 -8.66 7.26
CA PRO A 62 13.13 -7.35 7.09
C PRO A 62 14.14 -6.23 7.33
N ALA A 63 14.16 -5.23 6.46
CA ALA A 63 15.03 -4.06 6.53
C ALA A 63 14.29 -2.82 6.01
N GLY A 64 14.77 -1.63 6.32
CA GLY A 64 14.16 -0.38 5.90
C GLY A 64 13.55 0.41 7.07
N PHE A 65 13.12 1.61 6.75
CA PHE A 65 12.58 2.57 7.72
C PHE A 65 11.38 2.00 8.50
N ASP A 66 10.38 1.45 7.80
CA ASP A 66 9.17 0.91 8.42
C ASP A 66 9.49 -0.33 9.25
N ASN A 67 10.39 -1.21 8.77
CA ASN A 67 10.79 -2.39 9.52
C ASN A 67 11.52 -2.06 10.83
N GLU A 68 12.36 -1.01 10.85
CA GLU A 68 12.99 -0.57 12.10
C GLU A 68 11.99 0.12 13.02
N LEU A 69 10.98 0.81 12.49
CA LEU A 69 9.86 1.31 13.31
C LEU A 69 9.02 0.17 13.90
N VAL A 70 8.84 -0.95 13.17
CA VAL A 70 8.20 -2.15 13.72
C VAL A 70 8.99 -2.70 14.92
N ASP A 71 10.33 -2.66 14.86
CA ASP A 71 11.15 -3.09 16.01
C ASP A 71 10.95 -2.18 17.23
N GLU A 72 10.78 -0.87 17.03
CA GLU A 72 10.40 0.05 18.11
C GLU A 72 8.94 -0.17 18.57
N LEU A 73 8.02 -0.49 17.64
CA LEU A 73 6.63 -0.81 17.98
C LEU A 73 6.54 -2.09 18.83
N ARG A 74 7.36 -3.10 18.57
CA ARG A 74 7.46 -4.32 19.40
C ARG A 74 7.86 -4.04 20.84
N LYS A 75 8.66 -3.00 21.08
CA LYS A 75 9.05 -2.56 22.44
C LYS A 75 7.95 -1.74 23.13
N TYR A 76 7.12 -1.08 22.34
CA TYR A 76 6.07 -0.18 22.82
C TYR A 76 4.75 -0.90 23.08
N ALA A 77 4.35 -1.82 22.20
CA ALA A 77 3.05 -2.46 22.22
C ALA A 77 2.91 -3.48 23.38
N PRO A 78 1.74 -3.54 24.06
CA PRO A 78 1.46 -4.55 25.08
C PRO A 78 1.04 -5.91 24.50
N PHE A 79 1.27 -6.15 23.18
CA PHE A 79 0.94 -7.35 22.43
C PHE A 79 2.02 -7.62 21.38
N GLU A 80 2.06 -8.87 20.90
CA GLU A 80 2.99 -9.28 19.82
C GLU A 80 2.66 -8.57 18.49
N ILE A 81 3.68 -8.21 17.71
CA ILE A 81 3.53 -7.74 16.33
C ILE A 81 3.89 -8.88 15.37
N LYS A 82 2.89 -9.53 14.81
CA LYS A 82 3.03 -10.54 13.75
C LYS A 82 3.06 -9.83 12.42
N GLN A 83 4.22 -9.81 11.81
CA GLN A 83 4.43 -9.15 10.52
C GLN A 83 4.29 -10.18 9.40
N GLU A 84 3.37 -9.92 8.47
CA GLU A 84 3.23 -10.65 7.22
C GLU A 84 3.82 -9.80 6.09
N ILE A 85 4.88 -10.32 5.47
CA ILE A 85 5.57 -9.68 4.35
C ILE A 85 5.03 -10.30 3.07
N LEU A 86 4.51 -9.46 2.18
CA LEU A 86 3.78 -9.90 0.98
C LEU A 86 3.93 -8.88 -0.16
N PRO A 87 3.66 -9.28 -1.42
CA PRO A 87 3.62 -8.33 -2.53
C PRO A 87 2.59 -7.23 -2.31
N TRP A 88 2.85 -6.05 -2.90
CA TRP A 88 1.94 -4.90 -2.82
C TRP A 88 0.49 -5.22 -3.22
N THR A 89 0.33 -6.02 -4.29
CA THR A 89 -1.00 -6.36 -4.82
C THR A 89 -1.86 -7.06 -3.78
N GLY A 90 -3.00 -6.45 -3.43
CA GLY A 90 -3.93 -6.97 -2.44
C GLY A 90 -3.63 -6.62 -0.98
N LEU A 91 -2.47 -6.01 -0.66
CA LEU A 91 -2.09 -5.66 0.72
C LEU A 91 -3.13 -4.74 1.36
N LEU A 92 -3.44 -3.60 0.75
CA LEU A 92 -4.42 -2.64 1.28
C LEU A 92 -5.85 -3.20 1.28
N ALA A 93 -6.21 -4.02 0.29
CA ALA A 93 -7.49 -4.73 0.29
C ALA A 93 -7.59 -5.70 1.47
N GLY A 94 -6.50 -6.38 1.82
CA GLY A 94 -6.45 -7.23 3.01
C GLY A 94 -6.70 -6.46 4.31
N VAL A 95 -6.21 -5.23 4.44
CA VAL A 95 -6.49 -4.36 5.59
C VAL A 95 -7.95 -3.88 5.59
N SER A 96 -8.44 -3.41 4.45
CA SER A 96 -9.83 -2.91 4.34
C SER A 96 -10.88 -3.99 4.62
N THR A 97 -10.57 -5.25 4.33
CA THR A 97 -11.45 -6.40 4.63
C THR A 97 -11.25 -7.00 6.03
N GLY A 98 -10.25 -6.53 6.80
CA GLY A 98 -9.96 -7.03 8.15
C GLY A 98 -9.14 -8.32 8.19
N LYS A 99 -8.57 -8.77 7.06
CA LYS A 99 -7.59 -9.88 7.04
C LYS A 99 -6.33 -9.52 7.82
N TYR A 100 -5.87 -8.28 7.68
CA TYR A 100 -4.78 -7.68 8.44
C TYR A 100 -5.33 -6.52 9.28
N ASP A 101 -4.73 -6.24 10.42
CA ASP A 101 -5.18 -5.15 11.29
C ASP A 101 -4.66 -3.79 10.80
N ILE A 102 -3.47 -3.80 10.24
CA ILE A 102 -2.77 -2.59 9.79
C ILE A 102 -1.87 -2.88 8.60
N ALA A 103 -1.75 -1.92 7.69
CA ALA A 103 -0.65 -1.84 6.73
C ALA A 103 0.48 -1.01 7.35
N ILE A 104 1.62 -1.64 7.60
CA ILE A 104 2.87 -0.97 7.94
C ILE A 104 3.72 -0.98 6.68
N THR A 105 3.46 -0.02 5.83
CA THR A 105 4.08 0.20 4.52
C THR A 105 3.91 1.68 4.16
N ALA A 106 4.76 2.20 3.28
CA ALA A 106 4.70 3.59 2.83
C ALA A 106 3.53 3.86 1.87
N ALA A 107 2.30 3.53 2.29
CA ALA A 107 1.10 3.72 1.48
C ALA A 107 0.77 5.21 1.33
N ILE A 108 0.79 5.74 0.10
CA ILE A 108 0.40 7.12 -0.17
C ILE A 108 -1.07 7.34 0.18
N ILE A 109 -1.35 8.42 0.91
CA ILE A 109 -2.70 8.85 1.25
C ILE A 109 -3.37 9.39 -0.01
N THR A 110 -4.47 8.75 -0.47
CA THR A 110 -5.28 9.22 -1.61
C THR A 110 -6.74 9.30 -1.23
N LYS A 111 -7.49 10.13 -1.93
CA LYS A 111 -8.94 10.29 -1.73
C LYS A 111 -9.71 8.97 -1.91
N GLU A 112 -9.30 8.15 -2.87
CA GLU A 112 -9.88 6.83 -3.09
C GLU A 112 -9.63 5.91 -1.87
N ARG A 113 -8.39 5.85 -1.39
CA ARG A 113 -8.01 4.98 -0.27
C ARG A 113 -8.69 5.40 1.04
N THR A 114 -8.93 6.70 1.26
CA THR A 114 -9.62 7.19 2.46
C THR A 114 -11.10 6.79 2.53
N GLN A 115 -11.67 6.24 1.47
CA GLN A 115 -13.03 5.68 1.51
C GLN A 115 -13.10 4.37 2.33
N SER A 116 -12.02 3.57 2.34
CA SER A 116 -11.96 2.26 2.99
C SER A 116 -10.90 2.14 4.09
N LEU A 117 -10.01 3.10 4.19
CA LEU A 117 -8.89 3.12 5.13
C LEU A 117 -8.82 4.45 5.88
N ASP A 118 -8.33 4.41 7.12
CA ASP A 118 -7.86 5.58 7.86
C ASP A 118 -6.34 5.51 7.99
N PHE A 119 -5.69 6.68 7.89
CA PHE A 119 -4.24 6.79 7.83
C PHE A 119 -3.67 7.42 9.08
N THR A 120 -2.51 6.95 9.51
CA THR A 120 -1.72 7.59 10.56
C THR A 120 -1.21 8.96 10.12
N SER A 121 -0.57 9.68 11.02
CA SER A 121 0.21 10.86 10.65
C SER A 121 1.25 10.48 9.58
N PRO A 122 1.48 11.36 8.59
CA PRO A 122 2.49 11.16 7.56
C PRO A 122 3.88 10.81 8.10
N ILE A 123 4.57 9.92 7.40
CA ILE A 123 5.90 9.42 7.77
C ILE A 123 7.03 10.03 6.93
N ALA A 124 6.72 10.61 5.76
CA ALA A 124 7.68 11.29 4.89
C ALA A 124 6.97 12.24 3.91
N ASP A 125 7.73 13.06 3.18
CA ASP A 125 7.28 13.70 1.92
C ASP A 125 7.63 12.77 0.76
N ALA A 126 6.64 12.45 -0.06
CA ALA A 126 6.77 11.48 -1.15
C ALA A 126 6.34 12.08 -2.51
N THR A 127 6.73 13.32 -2.79
CA THR A 127 6.56 13.92 -4.12
C THR A 127 7.10 12.99 -5.21
N HIS A 128 6.35 12.82 -6.31
CA HIS A 128 6.69 11.89 -7.38
C HIS A 128 7.60 12.55 -8.41
N TYR A 129 8.63 11.80 -8.80
CA TYR A 129 9.58 12.18 -9.83
C TYR A 129 9.67 11.08 -10.88
N TYR A 130 10.17 11.41 -12.05
CA TYR A 130 10.59 10.36 -12.97
C TYR A 130 12.07 10.03 -12.80
N VAL A 131 12.42 8.80 -13.14
CA VAL A 131 13.80 8.33 -13.30
C VAL A 131 13.95 7.76 -14.70
N LYS A 132 15.11 8.01 -15.32
CA LYS A 132 15.48 7.55 -16.65
C LYS A 132 16.81 6.82 -16.65
N ARG A 133 17.15 6.17 -17.73
CA ARG A 133 18.54 5.72 -17.93
C ARG A 133 19.48 6.93 -18.00
N LYS A 134 20.60 6.86 -17.33
CA LYS A 134 21.65 7.90 -17.38
C LYS A 134 22.22 8.09 -18.78
N SER A 135 22.28 7.01 -19.55
CA SER A 135 22.73 7.04 -20.96
C SER A 135 21.75 7.67 -21.93
N ASP A 136 20.48 7.87 -21.52
CA ASP A 136 19.49 8.52 -22.38
C ASP A 136 19.59 10.03 -22.27
N THR A 137 20.23 10.64 -23.26
CA THR A 137 20.39 12.10 -23.37
C THR A 137 19.21 12.79 -24.05
N SER A 138 18.22 12.04 -24.55
CA SER A 138 17.03 12.60 -25.21
C SER A 138 15.97 13.12 -24.24
N ILE A 139 16.04 12.71 -22.95
CA ILE A 139 15.13 13.14 -21.89
C ILE A 139 15.90 14.09 -20.96
N THR A 140 15.59 15.38 -21.03
CA THR A 140 16.21 16.45 -20.20
C THR A 140 15.18 17.25 -19.41
N ALA A 141 13.91 17.23 -19.86
CA ALA A 141 12.78 17.95 -19.24
C ALA A 141 11.48 17.15 -19.38
N ILE A 142 10.43 17.57 -18.68
CA ILE A 142 9.11 16.90 -18.72
C ILE A 142 8.58 16.81 -20.16
N LYS A 143 8.72 17.85 -20.97
CA LYS A 143 8.28 17.85 -22.37
C LYS A 143 8.86 16.71 -23.21
N ASP A 144 10.07 16.25 -22.87
CA ASP A 144 10.76 15.17 -23.59
C ASP A 144 10.18 13.78 -23.27
N LEU A 145 9.30 13.68 -22.26
CA LEU A 145 8.51 12.48 -21.94
C LEU A 145 7.31 12.30 -22.90
N ASN A 146 7.10 13.25 -23.82
CA ASN A 146 6.02 13.17 -24.82
C ASN A 146 6.08 11.88 -25.63
N GLY A 147 5.00 11.09 -25.58
CA GLY A 147 4.88 9.82 -26.29
C GLY A 147 5.78 8.68 -25.78
N LYS A 148 6.57 8.91 -24.73
CA LYS A 148 7.48 7.94 -24.12
C LYS A 148 6.72 6.90 -23.30
N THR A 149 7.30 5.71 -23.20
CA THR A 149 6.74 4.60 -22.41
C THR A 149 7.12 4.72 -20.96
N VAL A 150 6.12 4.78 -20.05
CA VAL A 150 6.33 4.80 -18.60
C VAL A 150 6.14 3.43 -17.99
N GLY A 151 7.05 3.04 -17.09
CA GLY A 151 6.89 1.90 -16.18
C GLY A 151 6.37 2.36 -14.81
N ILE A 152 5.44 1.61 -14.24
CA ILE A 152 4.83 1.94 -12.95
C ILE A 152 4.33 0.67 -12.24
N GLN A 153 4.25 0.68 -10.91
CA GLN A 153 3.70 -0.46 -10.17
C GLN A 153 2.18 -0.46 -10.25
N ALA A 154 1.60 -1.61 -10.56
CA ALA A 154 0.15 -1.83 -10.61
C ALA A 154 -0.51 -1.56 -9.24
N GLY A 155 -1.65 -0.86 -9.24
CA GLY A 155 -2.38 -0.51 -8.01
C GLY A 155 -1.68 0.52 -7.11
N SER A 156 -0.54 1.10 -7.56
CA SER A 156 0.09 2.19 -6.83
C SER A 156 -0.71 3.49 -6.95
N ALA A 157 -0.62 4.35 -5.93
CA ALA A 157 -1.20 5.70 -6.01
C ALA A 157 -0.60 6.53 -7.15
N LEU A 158 0.64 6.23 -7.54
CA LEU A 158 1.35 6.92 -8.60
C LEU A 158 0.70 6.68 -9.98
N LEU A 159 0.16 5.47 -10.19
CA LEU A 159 -0.62 5.16 -11.40
C LEU A 159 -1.84 6.09 -11.52
N GLY A 160 -2.58 6.29 -10.43
CA GLY A 160 -3.74 7.19 -10.38
C GLY A 160 -3.38 8.67 -10.57
N ARG A 161 -2.10 9.05 -10.42
CA ARG A 161 -1.60 10.43 -10.59
C ARG A 161 -0.93 10.71 -11.92
N LEU A 162 -0.80 9.73 -12.81
CA LEU A 162 -0.29 9.96 -14.17
C LEU A 162 -1.06 11.05 -14.95
N PRO A 163 -2.38 11.30 -14.72
CA PRO A 163 -3.06 12.44 -15.32
C PRO A 163 -2.44 13.83 -14.99
N GLU A 164 -1.73 13.97 -13.87
CA GLU A 164 -0.99 15.23 -13.58
C GLU A 164 0.17 15.41 -14.56
N LEU A 165 0.96 14.35 -14.78
CA LEU A 165 2.00 14.36 -15.80
C LEU A 165 1.41 14.59 -17.21
N GLU A 166 0.29 13.96 -17.52
CA GLU A 166 -0.38 14.15 -18.81
C GLU A 166 -0.80 15.62 -19.00
N THR A 167 -1.28 16.29 -17.93
CA THR A 167 -1.63 17.72 -17.96
C THR A 167 -0.40 18.57 -18.24
N MET A 168 0.76 18.25 -17.60
CA MET A 168 2.03 18.94 -17.87
C MET A 168 2.47 18.76 -19.33
N LEU A 169 2.35 17.55 -19.88
CA LEU A 169 2.69 17.28 -21.27
C LEU A 169 1.76 18.01 -22.25
N LYS A 170 0.46 18.06 -21.96
CA LYS A 170 -0.53 18.77 -22.82
C LYS A 170 -0.26 20.27 -22.89
N ALA A 171 0.30 20.90 -21.85
CA ALA A 171 0.69 22.31 -21.87
C ALA A 171 1.73 22.60 -22.94
N ASP A 172 2.56 21.60 -23.31
CA ASP A 172 3.56 21.69 -24.37
C ASP A 172 3.10 21.01 -25.68
N GLY A 173 1.80 20.72 -25.83
CA GLY A 173 1.23 20.06 -27.02
C GLY A 173 1.52 18.56 -27.11
N GLY A 174 2.02 17.96 -26.04
CA GLY A 174 2.35 16.53 -25.94
C GLY A 174 1.23 15.69 -25.34
N LYS A 175 1.52 14.41 -25.15
CA LYS A 175 0.64 13.43 -24.50
C LYS A 175 1.45 12.36 -23.79
N LEU A 176 0.83 11.70 -22.81
CA LEU A 176 1.39 10.49 -22.19
C LEU A 176 1.45 9.37 -23.25
N GLY A 177 2.56 8.62 -23.26
CA GLY A 177 2.73 7.46 -24.11
C GLY A 177 2.13 6.20 -23.51
N LYS A 178 2.73 5.04 -23.83
CA LYS A 178 2.31 3.75 -23.29
C LYS A 178 2.60 3.67 -21.78
N VAL A 179 1.64 3.17 -20.99
CA VAL A 179 1.83 2.80 -19.60
C VAL A 179 2.05 1.30 -19.52
N VAL A 180 3.11 0.87 -18.83
CA VAL A 180 3.42 -0.54 -18.56
C VAL A 180 3.37 -0.73 -17.05
N GLU A 181 2.43 -1.56 -16.62
CA GLU A 181 2.26 -1.89 -15.21
C GLU A 181 3.07 -3.12 -14.83
N TYR A 182 3.75 -3.05 -13.69
CA TYR A 182 4.58 -4.11 -13.12
C TYR A 182 4.03 -4.56 -11.77
N THR A 183 4.31 -5.78 -11.36
CA THR A 183 3.92 -6.27 -10.03
C THR A 183 4.77 -5.63 -8.93
N SER A 184 6.02 -5.25 -9.26
CA SER A 184 6.95 -4.62 -8.32
C SER A 184 7.80 -3.54 -9.00
N TYR A 185 8.33 -2.60 -8.21
CA TYR A 185 9.27 -1.58 -8.72
C TYR A 185 10.62 -2.16 -9.16
N PRO A 186 11.22 -3.17 -8.51
CA PRO A 186 12.42 -3.82 -9.04
C PRO A 186 12.29 -4.29 -10.49
N GLU A 187 11.13 -4.87 -10.87
CA GLU A 187 10.86 -5.28 -12.25
C GLU A 187 10.80 -4.07 -13.20
N ALA A 188 10.09 -2.99 -12.79
CA ALA A 188 10.02 -1.76 -13.56
C ALA A 188 11.41 -1.14 -13.80
N TYR A 189 12.26 -1.11 -12.76
CA TYR A 189 13.64 -0.61 -12.89
C TYR A 189 14.53 -1.50 -13.76
N GLN A 190 14.34 -2.82 -13.72
CA GLN A 190 15.05 -3.73 -14.60
C GLN A 190 14.68 -3.47 -16.05
N ASP A 191 13.42 -3.32 -16.37
CA ASP A 191 12.95 -3.05 -17.73
C ASP A 191 13.36 -1.67 -18.20
N LEU A 192 13.40 -0.67 -17.31
CA LEU A 192 14.00 0.63 -17.61
C LEU A 192 15.48 0.51 -17.97
N ALA A 193 16.27 -0.23 -17.20
CA ALA A 193 17.70 -0.44 -17.46
C ALA A 193 17.93 -1.14 -18.81
N LEU A 194 17.06 -2.08 -19.19
CA LEU A 194 17.09 -2.82 -20.46
C LEU A 194 16.54 -2.02 -21.66
N GLY A 195 15.97 -0.83 -21.44
CA GLY A 195 15.40 0.01 -22.49
C GLY A 195 14.02 -0.43 -22.99
N ARG A 196 13.30 -1.27 -22.22
CA ARG A 196 11.93 -1.69 -22.53
C ARG A 196 10.89 -0.63 -22.18
N THR A 197 11.22 0.22 -21.20
CA THR A 197 10.54 1.47 -20.90
C THR A 197 11.51 2.64 -21.01
N ASP A 198 11.00 3.85 -21.16
CA ASP A 198 11.81 5.06 -21.31
C ASP A 198 12.07 5.72 -19.96
N PHE A 199 11.09 5.68 -19.07
CA PHE A 199 11.18 6.21 -17.73
C PHE A 199 10.27 5.42 -16.76
N VAL A 200 10.53 5.56 -15.46
CA VAL A 200 9.70 5.04 -14.36
C VAL A 200 9.34 6.20 -13.44
N VAL A 201 8.12 6.21 -12.91
CA VAL A 201 7.68 7.19 -11.90
C VAL A 201 7.68 6.53 -10.54
N ASN A 202 8.36 7.16 -9.56
CA ASN A 202 8.27 6.77 -8.15
C ASN A 202 8.50 7.99 -7.24
N THR A 203 8.40 7.82 -5.93
CA THR A 203 8.67 8.91 -4.99
C THR A 203 10.15 9.30 -5.01
N ILE A 204 10.43 10.56 -4.70
CA ILE A 204 11.83 11.04 -4.67
C ILE A 204 12.71 10.22 -3.72
N ILE A 205 12.15 9.74 -2.61
CA ILE A 205 12.87 8.93 -1.62
C ILE A 205 13.32 7.59 -2.24
N ASN A 206 12.40 6.87 -2.89
CA ASN A 206 12.70 5.61 -3.56
C ASN A 206 13.73 5.81 -4.69
N LEU A 207 13.59 6.88 -5.47
CA LEU A 207 14.50 7.17 -6.57
C LEU A 207 15.91 7.58 -6.10
N LYS A 208 16.01 8.32 -4.99
CA LYS A 208 17.32 8.61 -4.36
C LYS A 208 18.03 7.33 -3.95
N ALA A 209 17.32 6.40 -3.31
CA ALA A 209 17.87 5.10 -2.93
C ALA A 209 18.31 4.28 -4.16
N LEU A 210 17.48 4.22 -5.22
CA LEU A 210 17.79 3.54 -6.47
C LEU A 210 19.07 4.10 -7.12
N VAL A 211 19.18 5.43 -7.24
CA VAL A 211 20.33 6.09 -7.88
C VAL A 211 21.57 5.95 -7.02
N ALA A 212 21.46 5.98 -5.69
CA ALA A 212 22.59 5.71 -4.80
C ALA A 212 23.14 4.28 -4.98
N GLU A 213 22.25 3.30 -5.20
CA GLU A 213 22.65 1.90 -5.47
C GLU A 213 23.25 1.73 -6.89
N LYS A 214 22.68 2.43 -7.89
CA LYS A 214 23.04 2.26 -9.32
C LYS A 214 23.35 3.60 -10.00
N PRO A 215 24.36 4.36 -9.53
CA PRO A 215 24.63 5.73 -9.97
C PRO A 215 25.08 5.88 -11.42
N ASN A 216 25.52 4.78 -12.03
CA ASN A 216 25.95 4.75 -13.43
C ASN A 216 24.83 4.31 -14.39
N VAL A 217 23.69 3.85 -13.87
CA VAL A 217 22.56 3.32 -14.67
C VAL A 217 21.43 4.32 -14.76
N PHE A 218 21.11 4.97 -13.63
CA PHE A 218 19.91 5.80 -13.52
C PHE A 218 20.22 7.26 -13.17
N GLU A 219 19.32 8.13 -13.57
CA GLU A 219 19.32 9.56 -13.29
C GLU A 219 17.89 10.02 -12.98
N ILE A 220 17.73 10.76 -11.85
CA ILE A 220 16.45 11.34 -11.46
C ILE A 220 16.20 12.59 -12.31
N GLY A 221 14.98 12.70 -12.84
CA GLY A 221 14.53 13.88 -13.56
C GLY A 221 13.78 14.88 -12.69
N GLN A 222 12.70 15.43 -13.21
CA GLN A 222 11.90 16.48 -12.58
C GLN A 222 10.67 15.89 -11.85
N PRO A 223 10.04 16.65 -10.93
CA PRO A 223 8.78 16.24 -10.30
C PRO A 223 7.66 16.17 -11.35
N VAL A 224 6.82 15.15 -11.24
CA VAL A 224 5.69 14.87 -12.16
C VAL A 224 4.33 14.92 -11.47
N SER A 225 4.31 15.28 -10.20
CA SER A 225 3.08 15.45 -9.42
C SER A 225 3.23 16.52 -8.34
N GLY A 226 2.12 16.95 -7.77
CA GLY A 226 2.10 17.73 -6.53
C GLY A 226 2.58 16.89 -5.32
N LYS A 227 2.57 17.50 -4.13
CA LYS A 227 2.95 16.85 -2.88
C LYS A 227 2.09 15.64 -2.58
N SER A 228 2.69 14.63 -1.98
CA SER A 228 2.02 13.47 -1.42
C SER A 228 2.74 12.98 -0.17
N PHE A 229 2.02 12.25 0.66
CA PHE A 229 2.53 11.77 1.93
C PHE A 229 2.19 10.29 2.09
N PRO A 230 3.17 9.43 2.38
CA PRO A 230 2.93 8.07 2.81
C PRO A 230 2.59 8.02 4.29
N ALA A 231 1.78 7.04 4.67
CA ALA A 231 1.43 6.75 6.05
C ALA A 231 1.07 5.28 6.22
N TRP A 232 1.00 4.81 7.45
CA TRP A 232 0.42 3.50 7.78
C TRP A 232 -1.09 3.58 7.72
N ALA A 233 -1.75 2.45 7.45
CA ALA A 233 -3.20 2.44 7.24
C ALA A 233 -3.89 1.35 8.04
N VAL A 234 -5.02 1.70 8.65
CA VAL A 234 -5.95 0.78 9.31
C VAL A 234 -7.27 0.75 8.55
N LYS A 235 -8.11 -0.26 8.79
CA LYS A 235 -9.46 -0.29 8.23
C LYS A 235 -10.23 0.97 8.65
N LYS A 236 -11.03 1.50 7.74
CA LYS A 236 -11.90 2.66 7.98
C LYS A 236 -12.76 2.46 9.22
N GLY A 237 -12.74 3.46 10.12
CA GLY A 237 -13.50 3.46 11.36
C GLY A 237 -12.82 2.77 12.55
N ASN A 238 -11.61 2.20 12.41
CA ASN A 238 -10.85 1.64 13.53
C ASN A 238 -10.09 2.73 14.30
N ALA A 239 -10.86 3.64 14.92
CA ALA A 239 -10.33 4.85 15.54
C ALA A 239 -9.39 4.58 16.72
N GLU A 240 -9.64 3.51 17.50
CA GLU A 240 -8.81 3.18 18.65
C GLU A 240 -7.42 2.68 18.25
N LEU A 241 -7.35 1.80 17.25
CA LEU A 241 -6.07 1.33 16.71
C LEU A 241 -5.31 2.48 16.04
N LEU A 242 -6.01 3.32 15.27
CA LEU A 242 -5.42 4.51 14.66
C LEU A 242 -4.82 5.45 15.72
N ALA A 243 -5.55 5.73 16.80
CA ALA A 243 -5.08 6.58 17.90
C ALA A 243 -3.83 5.98 18.58
N PHE A 244 -3.83 4.66 18.85
CA PHE A 244 -2.69 3.96 19.40
C PHE A 244 -1.44 4.07 18.52
N MET A 245 -1.59 3.90 17.20
CA MET A 245 -0.47 4.02 16.26
C MET A 245 0.02 5.47 16.14
N ASN A 246 -0.87 6.45 16.15
CA ASN A 246 -0.50 7.86 16.15
C ASN A 246 0.23 8.27 17.44
N GLU A 247 -0.18 7.74 18.59
CA GLU A 247 0.55 7.96 19.86
C GLU A 247 1.95 7.36 19.80
N PHE A 248 2.10 6.15 19.28
CA PHE A 248 3.41 5.54 19.04
C PHE A 248 4.29 6.44 18.13
N ILE A 249 3.78 6.84 16.96
CA ILE A 249 4.52 7.71 16.02
C ILE A 249 4.91 9.02 16.68
N ALA A 250 3.99 9.64 17.43
CA ALA A 250 4.27 10.89 18.17
C ALA A 250 5.39 10.71 19.21
N LYS A 251 5.41 9.60 19.93
CA LYS A 251 6.50 9.27 20.86
C LYS A 251 7.84 9.09 20.15
N GLN A 252 7.85 8.39 19.00
CA GLN A 252 9.08 8.24 18.22
C GLN A 252 9.59 9.58 17.67
N LYS A 253 8.68 10.48 17.27
CA LYS A 253 9.04 11.85 16.87
C LYS A 253 9.60 12.66 18.04
N ALA A 254 8.95 12.61 19.19
CA ALA A 254 9.36 13.35 20.40
C ALA A 254 10.71 12.88 20.96
N SER A 255 11.02 11.59 20.88
CA SER A 255 12.32 11.02 21.32
C SER A 255 13.48 11.30 20.35
N GLY A 256 13.20 11.81 19.15
CA GLY A 256 14.18 11.97 18.08
C GLY A 256 14.47 10.69 17.28
N LYS A 257 13.96 9.52 17.70
CA LYS A 257 14.20 8.24 17.02
C LYS A 257 13.66 8.23 15.59
N PHE A 258 12.51 8.86 15.40
CA PHE A 258 11.89 8.97 14.07
C PHE A 258 12.80 9.72 13.08
N ALA A 259 13.35 10.87 13.50
CA ALA A 259 14.28 11.64 12.67
C ALA A 259 15.61 10.92 12.43
N GLU A 260 16.12 10.19 13.45
CA GLU A 260 17.31 9.32 13.30
C GLU A 260 17.09 8.27 12.21
N LEU A 261 15.94 7.58 12.21
CA LEU A 261 15.62 6.56 11.22
C LEU A 261 15.40 7.18 9.83
N GLN A 262 14.75 8.33 9.73
CA GLN A 262 14.63 9.06 8.45
C GLN A 262 16.02 9.43 7.91
N GLN A 263 16.90 9.99 8.74
CA GLN A 263 18.26 10.32 8.33
C GLN A 263 19.04 9.09 7.87
N LYS A 264 18.91 7.97 8.59
CA LYS A 264 19.57 6.71 8.26
C LYS A 264 19.13 6.15 6.91
N TRP A 265 17.80 6.11 6.66
CA TRP A 265 17.25 5.43 5.51
C TRP A 265 17.00 6.32 4.29
N PHE A 266 16.69 7.60 4.51
CA PHE A 266 16.35 8.55 3.46
C PHE A 266 17.48 9.55 3.17
N GLY A 267 18.49 9.65 4.07
CA GLY A 267 19.54 10.66 3.99
C GLY A 267 19.10 12.05 4.42
N GLU A 268 17.85 12.21 4.85
CA GLU A 268 17.25 13.45 5.31
C GLU A 268 16.14 13.19 6.31
N SER A 269 15.75 14.19 7.11
CA SER A 269 14.60 14.12 8.00
C SER A 269 13.54 15.14 7.61
N PHE A 270 12.28 14.90 8.01
CA PHE A 270 11.13 15.72 7.67
C PHE A 270 10.50 16.29 8.95
N PRO A 271 11.06 17.37 9.55
CA PRO A 271 10.58 17.90 10.82
C PRO A 271 9.20 18.56 10.72
N ASN A 272 8.79 18.98 9.53
CA ASN A 272 7.57 19.77 9.30
C ASN A 272 6.46 18.94 8.62
N LEU A 273 6.40 17.63 8.85
CA LEU A 273 5.29 16.80 8.35
C LEU A 273 3.98 17.24 9.00
N PRO A 274 2.87 17.31 8.24
CA PRO A 274 1.56 17.59 8.82
C PRO A 274 1.14 16.48 9.80
N VAL A 275 0.28 16.82 10.76
CA VAL A 275 -0.29 15.83 11.69
C VAL A 275 -1.31 14.95 10.99
N SER A 276 -2.04 15.52 10.03
CA SER A 276 -2.98 14.84 9.14
C SER A 276 -2.88 15.42 7.75
N PHE A 277 -3.33 14.69 6.76
CA PHE A 277 -3.37 15.13 5.38
C PHE A 277 -4.70 14.75 4.72
N GLU A 278 -5.36 15.73 4.14
CA GLU A 278 -6.54 15.52 3.30
C GLU A 278 -6.09 15.56 1.84
N PRO A 279 -6.17 14.43 1.11
CA PRO A 279 -5.71 14.37 -0.26
C PRO A 279 -6.68 15.05 -1.22
N GLU A 280 -6.13 15.75 -2.20
CA GLU A 280 -6.90 16.40 -3.28
C GLU A 280 -7.17 15.42 -4.45
N PHE A 281 -6.47 14.32 -4.52
CA PHE A 281 -6.49 13.29 -5.60
C PHE A 281 -6.87 11.89 -5.07
#